data_364ba8f233bffad349f9684f1346cbba
#
_entry.id   364ba8f233bffad349f9684f1346cbba
#
_cell.length_a   1.000
_cell.length_b   1.000
_cell.length_c   1.000
_cell.angle_alpha   90.00
_cell.angle_beta   90.00
_cell.angle_gamma   90.00
#
_symmetry.space_group_name_H-M   'P 1'
#
loop_
_entity.id
_entity.type
_entity.pdbx_description
1 polymer ?
#
loop_
_entity_poly.entity_id
_entity_poly.type
_entity_poly.pdbx_seq_one_letter_code
_entity_poly.pdbx_strand_id
1 'polypeptide(L)'
;MALARQAISGLTMLKNLSPLHTPELLHTLASMGHGDDIAIVDAHFPAVTMARRLVRLDGINAPAALEACLQLIPLDSFVAEPALRMEVVDDPNEIPEVQKDFQKVIDREEGKNVPLGKIERYAFYDLAKKAFAIVVTGEQRPYGCVLIKKGVVLHT
;
A
#
# COMPACT_ATOMS: atom_id res chain seq x y z
N MET A 1 -10.76 -22.13 -1.93
CA MET A 1 -9.50 -22.79 -1.59
C MET A 1 -8.76 -21.98 -0.57
N ALA A 2 -8.56 -22.53 0.60
CA ALA A 2 -7.64 -21.93 1.54
C ALA A 2 -6.24 -22.10 0.95
N LEU A 3 -5.68 -21.04 0.39
CA LEU A 3 -4.25 -20.97 0.23
C LEU A 3 -3.67 -21.21 1.61
N ALA A 4 -2.84 -22.24 1.76
CA ALA A 4 -2.03 -22.38 2.94
C ALA A 4 -1.27 -21.07 3.11
N ARG A 5 -1.78 -20.17 3.92
CA ARG A 5 -1.00 -19.03 4.35
C ARG A 5 0.19 -19.63 5.05
N GLN A 6 1.37 -19.41 4.47
CA GLN A 6 2.60 -19.79 5.15
C GLN A 6 2.47 -19.29 6.56
N ALA A 7 2.65 -20.18 7.52
CA ALA A 7 2.67 -19.81 8.91
C ALA A 7 3.67 -18.64 9.03
N ILE A 8 3.15 -17.47 9.34
CA ILE A 8 4.01 -16.35 9.67
C ILE A 8 4.71 -16.78 10.95
N SER A 9 5.98 -17.15 10.82
CA SER A 9 6.80 -17.51 11.96
C SER A 9 6.95 -16.25 12.80
N GLY A 10 6.24 -16.18 13.92
CA GLY A 10 6.32 -15.06 14.83
C GLY A 10 5.09 -14.97 15.69
N LEU A 11 5.20 -14.19 16.74
CA LEU A 11 4.13 -13.94 17.68
C LEU A 11 3.05 -13.08 17.02
N THR A 12 2.00 -13.70 16.52
CA THR A 12 0.80 -13.00 16.08
C THR A 12 -0.21 -12.99 17.23
N MET A 13 -0.81 -11.84 17.48
CA MET A 13 -1.84 -11.72 18.52
C MET A 13 -3.20 -12.23 18.06
N LEU A 14 -3.44 -12.27 16.73
CA LEU A 14 -4.69 -12.69 16.13
C LEU A 14 -4.40 -13.77 15.09
N LYS A 15 -5.31 -14.74 14.98
CA LYS A 15 -5.21 -15.80 13.97
C LYS A 15 -5.27 -15.21 12.57
N ASN A 16 -4.43 -15.71 11.67
CA ASN A 16 -4.39 -15.36 10.25
C ASN A 16 -3.98 -13.90 9.96
N LEU A 17 -3.51 -13.17 10.95
CA LEU A 17 -3.00 -11.81 10.79
C LEU A 17 -1.50 -11.75 11.04
N SER A 18 -0.85 -10.79 10.39
CA SER A 18 0.55 -10.46 10.63
C SER A 18 0.69 -9.54 11.84
N PRO A 19 1.84 -9.53 12.54
CA PRO A 19 2.13 -8.49 13.54
C PRO A 19 2.08 -7.07 12.96
N LEU A 20 2.20 -6.93 11.63
CA LEU A 20 2.08 -5.65 10.95
C LEU A 20 0.63 -5.15 10.89
N HIS A 21 -0.34 -6.02 11.11
CA HIS A 21 -1.75 -5.65 11.23
C HIS A 21 -2.01 -5.08 12.62
N THR A 22 -1.47 -3.89 12.88
CA THR A 22 -1.69 -3.17 14.12
C THR A 22 -3.17 -2.81 14.29
N PRO A 23 -3.64 -2.51 15.50
CA PRO A 23 -5.02 -2.05 15.69
C PRO A 23 -5.38 -0.85 14.82
N GLU A 24 -4.46 0.11 14.66
CA GLU A 24 -4.65 1.30 13.84
C GLU A 24 -4.80 0.94 12.36
N LEU A 25 -3.95 0.05 11.85
CA LEU A 25 -4.03 -0.39 10.44
C LEU A 25 -5.33 -1.17 10.19
N LEU A 26 -5.67 -2.08 11.08
CA LEU A 26 -6.91 -2.85 10.98
C LEU A 26 -8.14 -1.94 10.97
N HIS A 27 -8.19 -0.98 11.90
CA HIS A 27 -9.29 -0.02 11.97
C HIS A 27 -9.38 0.79 10.69
N THR A 28 -8.25 1.27 10.19
CA THR A 28 -8.19 2.05 8.95
C THR A 28 -8.70 1.26 7.76
N LEU A 29 -8.16 0.07 7.54
CA LEU A 29 -8.55 -0.76 6.39
C LEU A 29 -10.01 -1.18 6.45
N ALA A 30 -10.51 -1.51 7.66
CA ALA A 30 -11.91 -1.87 7.87
C ALA A 30 -12.86 -0.69 7.67
N SER A 31 -12.41 0.52 7.94
CA SER A 31 -13.21 1.74 7.81
C SER A 31 -13.28 2.26 6.37
N MET A 32 -12.32 1.89 5.52
CA MET A 32 -12.31 2.29 4.12
C MET A 32 -13.46 1.69 3.34
N GLY A 33 -14.06 2.49 2.46
CA GLY A 33 -15.08 2.04 1.52
C GLY A 33 -14.51 1.75 0.13
N HIS A 34 -15.37 1.24 -0.75
CA HIS A 34 -15.01 1.02 -2.16
C HIS A 34 -14.59 2.34 -2.81
N GLY A 35 -13.45 2.32 -3.45
CA GLY A 35 -12.91 3.49 -4.15
C GLY A 35 -12.08 4.43 -3.27
N ASP A 36 -12.01 4.20 -1.96
CA ASP A 36 -11.11 4.97 -1.10
C ASP A 36 -9.65 4.62 -1.40
N ASP A 37 -8.80 5.63 -1.35
CA ASP A 37 -7.36 5.47 -1.55
C ASP A 37 -6.62 5.39 -0.21
N ILE A 38 -5.54 4.64 -0.19
CA ILE A 38 -4.55 4.67 0.88
C ILE A 38 -3.16 4.80 0.28
N ALA A 39 -2.35 5.72 0.81
CA ALA A 39 -0.98 5.92 0.39
C ALA A 39 -0.05 5.19 1.36
N ILE A 40 0.88 4.40 0.83
CA ILE A 40 1.98 3.81 1.59
C ILE A 40 3.25 4.54 1.16
N VAL A 41 3.94 5.15 2.11
CA VAL A 41 5.01 6.10 1.81
C VAL A 41 6.29 5.80 2.57
N ASP A 42 7.42 6.27 2.02
CA ASP A 42 8.73 6.13 2.64
C ASP A 42 8.90 7.07 3.85
N ALA A 43 10.03 6.91 4.56
CA ALA A 43 10.32 7.65 5.77
C ALA A 43 10.55 9.16 5.53
N HIS A 44 10.80 9.56 4.30
CA HIS A 44 11.07 10.96 3.94
C HIS A 44 9.80 11.73 3.54
N PHE A 45 8.72 11.02 3.29
CA PHE A 45 7.47 11.62 2.86
C PHE A 45 6.88 12.47 3.99
N PRO A 46 6.36 13.67 3.69
CA PRO A 46 5.76 14.55 4.71
C PRO A 46 4.37 14.07 5.15
N ALA A 47 4.31 12.87 5.72
CA ALA A 47 3.06 12.18 6.01
C ALA A 47 2.22 12.90 7.08
N VAL A 48 2.87 13.37 8.15
CA VAL A 48 2.16 14.06 9.24
C VAL A 48 1.51 15.35 8.74
N THR A 49 2.21 16.07 7.86
CA THR A 49 1.70 17.31 7.27
C THR A 49 0.49 17.08 6.37
N MET A 50 0.48 15.97 5.63
CA MET A 50 -0.48 15.74 4.55
C MET A 50 -1.63 14.83 4.92
N ALA A 51 -1.46 13.94 5.89
CA ALA A 51 -2.43 12.90 6.16
C ALA A 51 -3.72 13.42 6.78
N ARG A 52 -4.85 12.98 6.23
CA ARG A 52 -6.15 13.11 6.89
C ARG A 52 -6.25 12.13 8.06
N ARG A 53 -5.71 10.93 7.87
CA ARG A 53 -5.55 9.89 8.91
C ARG A 53 -4.16 9.30 8.73
N LEU A 54 -3.43 9.17 9.81
CA LEU A 54 -2.05 8.70 9.79
C LEU A 54 -1.95 7.35 10.50
N VAL A 55 -1.31 6.40 9.81
CA VAL A 55 -0.90 5.13 10.42
C VAL A 55 0.61 5.05 10.36
N ARG A 56 1.27 4.77 11.48
CA ARG A 56 2.72 4.66 11.53
C ARG A 56 3.16 3.20 11.62
N LEU A 57 4.04 2.81 10.70
CA LEU A 57 4.71 1.52 10.70
C LEU A 57 6.22 1.75 10.56
N ASP A 58 6.81 2.43 11.53
CA ASP A 58 8.17 2.97 11.45
C ASP A 58 9.25 1.90 11.33
N GLY A 59 8.98 0.69 11.81
CA GLY A 59 9.98 -0.38 11.85
C GLY A 59 10.06 -1.25 10.61
N ILE A 60 9.28 -0.97 9.56
CA ILE A 60 9.20 -1.82 8.38
C ILE A 60 9.40 -1.03 7.09
N ASN A 61 9.78 -1.71 6.02
CA ASN A 61 9.90 -1.09 4.69
C ASN A 61 8.53 -0.96 4.01
N ALA A 62 8.48 -0.16 2.95
CA ALA A 62 7.22 0.11 2.25
C ALA A 62 6.63 -1.13 1.56
N PRO A 63 7.40 -2.02 0.92
CA PRO A 63 6.83 -3.23 0.35
C PRO A 63 6.15 -4.13 1.39
N ALA A 64 6.71 -4.26 2.59
CA ALA A 64 6.10 -5.04 3.66
C ALA A 64 4.77 -4.41 4.15
N ALA A 65 4.72 -3.08 4.22
CA ALA A 65 3.50 -2.37 4.56
C ALA A 65 2.42 -2.54 3.48
N LEU A 66 2.81 -2.47 2.21
CA LEU A 66 1.91 -2.73 1.08
C LEU A 66 1.35 -4.14 1.14
N GLU A 67 2.21 -5.13 1.40
CA GLU A 67 1.78 -6.52 1.58
C GLU A 67 0.73 -6.65 2.68
N ALA A 68 0.98 -6.06 3.84
CA ALA A 68 0.04 -6.09 4.96
C ALA A 68 -1.33 -5.52 4.57
N CYS A 69 -1.36 -4.44 3.81
CA CYS A 69 -2.61 -3.87 3.31
C CYS A 69 -3.31 -4.82 2.32
N LEU A 70 -2.59 -5.33 1.33
CA LEU A 70 -3.17 -6.16 0.27
C LEU A 70 -3.55 -7.57 0.73
N GLN A 71 -3.08 -8.01 1.87
CA GLN A 71 -3.56 -9.23 2.51
C GLN A 71 -5.02 -9.11 2.99
N LEU A 72 -5.49 -7.89 3.22
CA LEU A 72 -6.81 -7.63 3.80
C LEU A 72 -7.77 -6.94 2.86
N ILE A 73 -7.27 -6.15 1.90
CA ILE A 73 -8.12 -5.46 0.92
C ILE A 73 -7.68 -5.80 -0.51
N PRO A 74 -8.63 -5.97 -1.43
CA PRO A 74 -8.30 -6.12 -2.85
C PRO A 74 -8.06 -4.76 -3.49
N LEU A 75 -7.33 -4.75 -4.60
CA LEU A 75 -7.28 -3.59 -5.48
C LEU A 75 -8.62 -3.45 -6.24
N ASP A 76 -9.00 -2.21 -6.51
CA ASP A 76 -10.23 -1.95 -7.25
C ASP A 76 -10.11 -2.45 -8.69
N SER A 77 -11.10 -3.20 -9.14
CA SER A 77 -11.18 -3.72 -10.50
C SER A 77 -12.00 -2.84 -11.46
N PHE A 78 -12.61 -1.77 -10.94
CA PHE A 78 -13.47 -0.88 -11.73
C PHE A 78 -12.70 0.26 -12.37
N VAL A 79 -11.41 0.44 -12.03
CA VAL A 79 -10.54 1.46 -12.62
C VAL A 79 -9.36 0.79 -13.33
N ALA A 80 -8.80 1.48 -14.33
CA ALA A 80 -7.70 0.94 -15.12
C ALA A 80 -6.41 0.82 -14.31
N GLU A 81 -6.15 1.76 -13.41
CA GLU A 81 -4.91 1.85 -12.65
C GLU A 81 -5.20 1.99 -11.14
N PRO A 82 -5.51 0.87 -10.46
CA PRO A 82 -5.84 0.91 -9.04
C PRO A 82 -4.61 1.07 -8.12
N ALA A 83 -3.42 1.04 -8.67
CA ALA A 83 -2.18 1.25 -7.96
C ALA A 83 -1.27 2.18 -8.75
N LEU A 84 -0.76 3.23 -8.10
CA LEU A 84 0.06 4.27 -8.73
C LEU A 84 1.37 4.43 -7.95
N ARG A 85 2.51 4.40 -8.66
CA ARG A 85 3.81 4.75 -8.11
C ARG A 85 4.12 6.22 -8.33
N MET A 86 4.96 6.80 -7.50
CA MET A 86 5.50 8.15 -7.73
C MET A 86 6.60 8.10 -8.80
N GLU A 87 6.48 8.92 -9.84
CA GLU A 87 7.53 9.05 -10.84
C GLU A 87 8.82 9.63 -10.25
N VAL A 88 9.95 9.17 -10.78
CA VAL A 88 11.25 9.80 -10.49
C VAL A 88 11.28 11.17 -11.16
N VAL A 89 11.68 12.20 -10.41
CA VAL A 89 11.80 13.57 -10.94
C VAL A 89 12.81 13.58 -12.08
N ASP A 90 12.45 14.21 -13.20
CA ASP A 90 13.23 14.31 -14.43
C ASP A 90 13.47 12.99 -15.18
N ASP A 91 12.94 11.86 -14.69
CA ASP A 91 13.04 10.58 -15.36
C ASP A 91 11.80 9.71 -15.06
N PRO A 92 10.63 10.03 -15.64
CA PRO A 92 9.37 9.34 -15.29
C PRO A 92 9.34 7.87 -15.69
N ASN A 93 10.22 7.42 -16.57
CA ASN A 93 10.28 6.03 -17.00
C ASN A 93 11.24 5.17 -16.16
N GLU A 94 12.07 5.79 -15.33
CA GLU A 94 12.87 5.04 -14.37
C GLU A 94 11.97 4.34 -13.36
N ILE A 95 12.27 3.07 -13.08
CA ILE A 95 11.57 2.28 -12.08
C ILE A 95 12.59 1.87 -11.01
N PRO A 96 12.64 2.61 -9.88
CA PRO A 96 13.52 2.25 -8.78
C PRO A 96 13.22 0.85 -8.23
N GLU A 97 14.21 0.23 -7.63
CA GLU A 97 14.11 -1.13 -7.12
C GLU A 97 12.96 -1.30 -6.12
N VAL A 98 12.73 -0.29 -5.26
CA VAL A 98 11.62 -0.32 -4.31
C VAL A 98 10.25 -0.42 -5.03
N GLN A 99 10.12 0.22 -6.18
CA GLN A 99 8.88 0.17 -6.96
C GLN A 99 8.73 -1.17 -7.70
N LYS A 100 9.83 -1.80 -8.09
CA LYS A 100 9.81 -3.18 -8.59
C LYS A 100 9.35 -4.15 -7.51
N ASP A 101 9.76 -3.90 -6.27
CA ASP A 101 9.30 -4.68 -5.12
C ASP A 101 7.79 -4.50 -4.91
N PHE A 102 7.26 -3.28 -5.09
CA PHE A 102 5.81 -3.05 -5.05
C PHE A 102 5.08 -3.88 -6.11
N GLN A 103 5.59 -3.93 -7.34
CA GLN A 103 4.97 -4.72 -8.40
C GLN A 103 4.93 -6.21 -8.05
N LYS A 104 6.00 -6.74 -7.46
CA LYS A 104 6.05 -8.14 -7.02
C LYS A 104 5.01 -8.43 -5.94
N VAL A 105 4.86 -7.54 -4.99
CA VAL A 105 3.86 -7.66 -3.92
C VAL A 105 2.45 -7.67 -4.50
N ILE A 106 2.15 -6.71 -5.38
CA ILE A 106 0.84 -6.59 -6.01
C ILE A 106 0.50 -7.87 -6.78
N ASP A 107 1.41 -8.33 -7.63
CA ASP A 107 1.17 -9.51 -8.46
C ASP A 107 0.92 -10.75 -7.61
N ARG A 108 1.67 -10.91 -6.53
CA ARG A 108 1.51 -12.04 -5.61
C ARG A 108 0.18 -11.99 -4.87
N GLU A 109 -0.15 -10.84 -4.27
CA GLU A 109 -1.35 -10.72 -3.43
C GLU A 109 -2.64 -10.70 -4.25
N GLU A 110 -2.62 -10.13 -5.46
CA GLU A 110 -3.77 -10.16 -6.37
C GLU A 110 -3.90 -11.49 -7.11
N GLY A 111 -2.84 -12.30 -7.16
CA GLY A 111 -2.82 -13.57 -7.88
C GLY A 111 -2.81 -13.42 -9.40
N LYS A 112 -2.49 -12.25 -9.90
CA LYS A 112 -2.38 -11.91 -11.33
C LYS A 112 -1.55 -10.65 -11.49
N ASN A 113 -1.10 -10.38 -12.71
CA ASN A 113 -0.40 -9.13 -12.99
C ASN A 113 -1.38 -7.95 -13.01
N VAL A 114 -1.14 -6.99 -12.14
CA VAL A 114 -1.82 -5.69 -12.13
C VAL A 114 -0.74 -4.62 -12.24
N PRO A 115 -0.50 -4.09 -13.46
CA PRO A 115 0.59 -3.14 -13.68
C PRO A 115 0.43 -1.87 -12.83
N LEU A 116 1.52 -1.44 -12.22
CA LEU A 116 1.60 -0.14 -11.55
C LEU A 116 1.48 0.97 -12.60
N GLY A 117 0.51 1.85 -12.41
CA GLY A 117 0.51 3.14 -13.08
C GLY A 117 1.54 4.07 -12.45
N LYS A 118 1.78 5.20 -13.08
CA LYS A 118 2.72 6.21 -12.59
C LYS A 118 2.05 7.57 -12.53
N ILE A 119 2.51 8.39 -11.61
CA ILE A 119 2.00 9.75 -11.42
C ILE A 119 3.14 10.66 -10.97
N GLU A 120 3.13 11.88 -11.49
CA GLU A 120 4.12 12.89 -11.15
C GLU A 120 4.10 13.18 -9.64
N ARG A 121 5.26 13.58 -9.09
CA ARG A 121 5.47 13.77 -7.64
C ARG A 121 4.42 14.66 -6.98
N TYR A 122 4.18 15.86 -7.52
CA TYR A 122 3.25 16.79 -6.88
C TYR A 122 1.79 16.35 -7.03
N ALA A 123 1.46 15.70 -8.13
CA ALA A 123 0.16 15.07 -8.30
C ALA A 123 -0.04 13.91 -7.31
N PHE A 124 1.03 13.15 -7.03
CA PHE A 124 1.00 12.15 -5.97
C PHE A 124 0.70 12.78 -4.60
N TYR A 125 1.35 13.90 -4.28
CA TYR A 125 1.09 14.63 -3.03
C TYR A 125 -0.37 15.07 -2.94
N ASP A 126 -0.94 15.58 -4.03
CA ASP A 126 -2.35 16.00 -4.06
C ASP A 126 -3.31 14.83 -3.81
N LEU A 127 -3.05 13.68 -4.41
CA LEU A 127 -3.83 12.48 -4.16
C LEU A 127 -3.64 11.95 -2.73
N ALA A 128 -2.43 11.99 -2.21
CA ALA A 128 -2.15 11.55 -0.84
C ALA A 128 -2.90 12.41 0.19
N LYS A 129 -2.99 13.71 -0.02
CA LYS A 129 -3.77 14.63 0.84
C LYS A 129 -5.25 14.29 0.85
N LYS A 130 -5.78 13.79 -0.26
CA LYS A 130 -7.19 13.41 -0.40
C LYS A 130 -7.45 11.96 -0.01
N ALA A 131 -6.41 11.15 0.12
CA ALA A 131 -6.54 9.75 0.47
C ALA A 131 -7.21 9.57 1.84
N PHE A 132 -7.87 8.44 2.00
CA PHE A 132 -8.49 8.08 3.28
C PHE A 132 -7.48 8.07 4.41
N ALA A 133 -6.28 7.54 4.14
CA ALA A 133 -5.19 7.49 5.11
C ALA A 133 -3.83 7.48 4.40
N ILE A 134 -2.79 7.83 5.15
CA ILE A 134 -1.40 7.63 4.76
C ILE A 134 -0.75 6.70 5.78
N VAL A 135 -0.12 5.64 5.30
CA VAL A 135 0.73 4.75 6.09
C VAL A 135 2.17 5.17 5.88
N VAL A 136 2.80 5.76 6.89
CA VAL A 136 4.22 6.10 6.84
C VAL A 136 5.03 4.93 7.37
N THR A 137 6.10 4.60 6.66
CA THR A 137 6.96 3.44 6.96
C THR A 137 8.38 3.87 7.30
N GLY A 138 9.23 2.90 7.65
CA GLY A 138 10.66 3.09 7.83
C GLY A 138 11.47 2.91 6.54
N GLU A 139 10.83 2.91 5.37
CA GLU A 139 11.49 2.76 4.08
C GLU A 139 12.49 3.90 3.85
N GLN A 140 13.75 3.55 3.65
CA GLN A 140 14.79 4.56 3.46
C GLN A 140 15.08 4.86 1.97
N ARG A 141 14.68 3.96 1.07
CA ARG A 141 14.91 4.15 -0.36
C ARG A 141 14.01 5.26 -0.90
N PRO A 142 14.57 6.21 -1.69
CA PRO A 142 13.76 7.27 -2.30
C PRO A 142 12.68 6.69 -3.22
N TYR A 143 11.60 7.44 -3.39
CA TYR A 143 10.45 7.05 -4.23
C TYR A 143 9.75 5.77 -3.77
N GLY A 144 9.93 5.40 -2.52
CA GLY A 144 9.23 4.28 -1.90
C GLY A 144 7.78 4.61 -1.55
N CYS A 145 7.03 5.13 -2.51
CA CYS A 145 5.68 5.62 -2.34
C CYS A 145 4.74 5.00 -3.37
N VAL A 146 3.62 4.47 -2.90
CA VAL A 146 2.57 3.88 -3.74
C VAL A 146 1.20 4.25 -3.19
N LEU A 147 0.27 4.55 -4.09
CA LEU A 147 -1.13 4.81 -3.76
C LEU A 147 -1.97 3.66 -4.29
N ILE A 148 -2.81 3.07 -3.44
CA ILE A 148 -3.70 1.98 -3.86
C ILE A 148 -5.16 2.35 -3.59
N LYS A 149 -6.04 1.88 -4.46
CA LYS A 149 -7.49 2.07 -4.36
C LYS A 149 -8.16 0.78 -3.92
N LYS A 150 -8.93 0.85 -2.84
CA LYS A 150 -9.64 -0.30 -2.28
C LYS A 150 -10.79 -0.73 -3.20
N GLY A 151 -10.80 -2.00 -3.54
CA GLY A 151 -11.87 -2.63 -4.29
C GLY A 151 -12.93 -3.27 -3.41
N VAL A 152 -13.71 -4.14 -4.02
CA VAL A 152 -14.79 -4.89 -3.37
C VAL A 152 -14.34 -6.33 -3.18
N VAL A 153 -14.55 -6.87 -1.98
CA VAL A 153 -14.35 -8.29 -1.72
C VAL A 153 -15.57 -9.02 -2.25
N LEU A 154 -15.39 -9.81 -3.30
CA LEU A 154 -16.47 -10.59 -3.88
C LEU A 154 -16.51 -11.97 -3.23
N HIS A 155 -17.65 -12.28 -2.63
CA HIS A 155 -17.94 -13.61 -2.10
C HIS A 155 -18.72 -14.38 -3.16
N THR A 156 -18.11 -15.41 -3.69
CA THR A 156 -18.76 -16.35 -4.63
C THR A 156 -19.12 -17.63 -3.92
#